data_fe607ab936d294f321f41eddb6d1de97
#
_entry.id   fe607ab936d294f321f41eddb6d1de97
#
_cell.length_a   1.000
_cell.length_b   1.000
_cell.length_c   1.000
_cell.angle_alpha   90.00
_cell.angle_beta   90.00
_cell.angle_gamma   90.00
#
_symmetry.space_group_name_H-M   'P 1'
#
loop_
_entity.id
_entity.type
_entity.pdbx_description
1 polymer ?
#
loop_
_entity_poly.entity_id
_entity_poly.type
_entity_poly.pdbx_seq_one_letter_code
_entity_poly.pdbx_strand_id
1 'polypeptide(L)'
;MLIKATVEDIKKYGEFAYSLALNPAKSCYPTYADGIKTKSDFLDAAERAVANRTSELLLFSIDGYVEGWISYYWIPEDKYLQLNSFNINRGTEQALTELLEMIEAKFTGYTAYFGYLGNNYDAINFLAEHGFRCIEHDWNHSFFFESYEMQEYSPCVEKVSRHNFDKFRAVYHADPETYWNADRIFETVDDWTIFVYNQADTPMATVFLTGDDGNYEIYGSEFADGVFHEGVFRELLAASLGECKRLGAKYMTYFCSEDEKVVLSELGFKCVGQYVLYIRAL
;
A
#
# COMPACT_ATOMS: atom_id res chain seq x y z
N MET A 1 0.87 26.27 -10.58
CA MET A 1 0.27 25.89 -11.88
C MET A 1 0.72 24.48 -12.24
N LEU A 2 -0.23 23.60 -12.56
CA LEU A 2 0.05 22.23 -13.02
C LEU A 2 0.31 22.19 -14.52
N ILE A 3 1.34 21.46 -14.93
CA ILE A 3 1.77 21.32 -16.34
C ILE A 3 2.00 19.82 -16.61
N LYS A 4 1.45 19.28 -17.68
CA LYS A 4 1.68 17.88 -18.06
C LYS A 4 3.16 17.67 -18.39
N ALA A 5 3.77 16.69 -17.73
CA ALA A 5 5.18 16.37 -17.89
C ALA A 5 5.45 15.56 -19.17
N THR A 6 6.65 15.68 -19.67
CA THR A 6 7.20 14.95 -20.82
C THR A 6 8.36 14.04 -20.36
N VAL A 7 8.83 13.16 -21.24
CA VAL A 7 10.04 12.35 -21.00
C VAL A 7 11.28 13.22 -20.75
N GLU A 8 11.36 14.39 -21.41
CA GLU A 8 12.45 15.35 -21.20
C GLU A 8 12.42 15.93 -19.76
N ASP A 9 11.21 16.17 -19.24
CA ASP A 9 11.03 16.67 -17.88
C ASP A 9 11.44 15.61 -16.83
N ILE A 10 11.22 14.32 -17.13
CA ILE A 10 11.69 13.23 -16.26
C ILE A 10 13.22 13.28 -16.12
N LYS A 11 13.93 13.43 -17.25
CA LYS A 11 15.39 13.54 -17.26
C LYS A 11 15.89 14.76 -16.48
N LYS A 12 15.15 15.87 -16.60
CA LYS A 12 15.55 17.16 -16.01
C LYS A 12 15.25 17.25 -14.52
N TYR A 13 14.11 16.74 -14.07
CA TYR A 13 13.58 16.96 -12.73
C TYR A 13 13.48 15.69 -11.88
N GLY A 14 13.76 14.51 -12.45
CA GLY A 14 13.59 13.23 -11.75
C GLY A 14 14.44 13.11 -10.49
N GLU A 15 15.68 13.64 -10.49
CA GLU A 15 16.54 13.65 -9.31
C GLU A 15 15.95 14.48 -8.17
N PHE A 16 15.48 15.68 -8.50
CA PHE A 16 14.81 16.56 -7.55
C PHE A 16 13.53 15.90 -7.01
N ALA A 17 12.69 15.35 -7.87
CA ALA A 17 11.44 14.68 -7.48
C ALA A 17 11.70 13.47 -6.58
N TYR A 18 12.72 12.65 -6.91
CA TYR A 18 13.11 11.51 -6.08
C TYR A 18 13.61 11.95 -4.70
N SER A 19 14.37 13.04 -4.62
CA SER A 19 14.80 13.58 -3.32
C SER A 19 13.64 13.97 -2.41
N LEU A 20 12.53 14.45 -2.99
CA LEU A 20 11.30 14.72 -2.25
C LEU A 20 10.56 13.43 -1.87
N ALA A 21 10.55 12.42 -2.76
CA ALA A 21 9.92 11.13 -2.52
C ALA A 21 10.52 10.36 -1.33
N LEU A 22 11.80 10.62 -1.02
CA LEU A 22 12.47 10.08 0.17
C LEU A 22 12.06 10.76 1.48
N ASN A 23 11.31 11.87 1.41
CA ASN A 23 10.88 12.61 2.58
C ASN A 23 9.39 12.40 2.84
N PRO A 24 9.01 11.64 3.90
CA PRO A 24 7.61 11.38 4.23
C PRO A 24 6.74 12.63 4.44
N ALA A 25 7.35 13.74 4.85
CA ALA A 25 6.64 15.02 5.05
C ALA A 25 6.39 15.78 3.73
N LYS A 26 6.93 15.29 2.61
CA LYS A 26 6.87 15.95 1.29
C LYS A 26 6.26 15.07 0.20
N SER A 27 5.95 13.83 0.52
CA SER A 27 5.50 12.80 -0.45
C SER A 27 4.21 12.12 -0.01
N CYS A 28 3.58 11.43 -0.96
CA CYS A 28 2.46 10.52 -0.69
C CYS A 28 2.91 9.05 -0.68
N TYR A 29 1.98 8.15 -0.40
CA TYR A 29 2.16 6.73 -0.60
C TYR A 29 1.83 6.36 -2.09
N PRO A 30 2.56 5.43 -2.71
CA PRO A 30 3.61 4.56 -2.16
C PRO A 30 4.90 5.32 -1.82
N THR A 31 5.45 5.03 -0.64
CA THR A 31 6.65 5.70 -0.14
C THR A 31 7.93 5.13 -0.74
N TYR A 32 8.94 5.97 -0.84
CA TYR A 32 10.32 5.58 -1.18
C TYR A 32 11.25 5.66 0.05
N ALA A 33 10.69 6.04 1.20
CA ALA A 33 11.41 6.04 2.47
C ALA A 33 11.44 4.66 3.15
N ASP A 34 10.78 3.65 2.59
CA ASP A 34 10.71 2.27 3.09
C ASP A 34 12.04 1.50 2.95
N GLY A 35 12.97 1.99 2.12
CA GLY A 35 14.23 1.32 1.81
C GLY A 35 14.10 0.16 0.83
N ILE A 36 12.92 -0.08 0.27
CA ILE A 36 12.61 -1.14 -0.70
C ILE A 36 12.76 -0.61 -2.12
N LYS A 37 12.04 0.48 -2.41
CA LYS A 37 12.01 1.06 -3.76
C LYS A 37 13.23 1.93 -4.01
N THR A 38 13.80 1.75 -5.18
CA THR A 38 15.01 2.47 -5.62
C THR A 38 14.67 3.71 -6.45
N LYS A 39 15.68 4.52 -6.73
CA LYS A 39 15.56 5.61 -7.69
C LYS A 39 15.19 5.13 -9.09
N SER A 40 15.68 3.96 -9.51
CA SER A 40 15.31 3.38 -10.80
C SER A 40 13.82 3.10 -10.84
N ASP A 41 13.28 2.46 -9.80
CA ASP A 41 11.83 2.18 -9.71
C ASP A 41 10.98 3.44 -9.79
N PHE A 42 11.44 4.53 -9.15
CA PHE A 42 10.78 5.83 -9.21
C PHE A 42 10.74 6.41 -10.63
N LEU A 43 11.88 6.38 -11.33
CA LEU A 43 11.97 6.90 -12.69
C LEU A 43 11.20 6.03 -13.69
N ASP A 44 11.28 4.70 -13.55
CA ASP A 44 10.51 3.76 -14.37
C ASP A 44 8.99 3.92 -14.18
N ALA A 45 8.55 4.20 -12.95
CA ALA A 45 7.14 4.52 -12.67
C ALA A 45 6.71 5.83 -13.34
N ALA A 46 7.58 6.83 -13.35
CA ALA A 46 7.33 8.09 -14.04
C ALA A 46 7.25 7.94 -15.56
N GLU A 47 8.15 7.15 -16.15
CA GLU A 47 8.12 6.85 -17.60
C GLU A 47 6.84 6.11 -17.98
N ARG A 48 6.43 5.12 -17.17
CA ARG A 48 5.15 4.43 -17.36
C ARG A 48 3.96 5.40 -17.24
N ALA A 49 3.99 6.35 -16.30
CA ALA A 49 2.92 7.32 -16.12
C ALA A 49 2.77 8.26 -17.33
N VAL A 50 3.87 8.61 -18.00
CA VAL A 50 3.82 9.42 -19.24
C VAL A 50 3.37 8.60 -20.45
N ALA A 51 3.75 7.32 -20.52
CA ALA A 51 3.46 6.45 -21.66
C ALA A 51 2.05 5.85 -21.65
N ASN A 52 1.45 5.66 -20.48
CA ASN A 52 0.16 5.00 -20.33
C ASN A 52 -1.00 5.98 -20.58
N ARG A 53 -2.11 5.47 -21.14
CA ARG A 53 -3.32 6.25 -21.43
C ARG A 53 -4.21 6.47 -20.21
N THR A 54 -4.04 5.67 -19.16
CA THR A 54 -4.80 5.74 -17.92
C THR A 54 -3.95 6.21 -16.75
N SER A 55 -2.94 7.03 -17.02
CA SER A 55 -2.14 7.73 -16.02
C SER A 55 -1.66 9.07 -16.53
N GLU A 56 -1.33 9.95 -15.63
CA GLU A 56 -0.72 11.25 -15.94
C GLU A 56 0.39 11.57 -14.94
N LEU A 57 1.40 12.27 -15.48
CA LEU A 57 2.47 12.87 -14.71
C LEU A 57 2.41 14.39 -14.92
N LEU A 58 2.43 15.14 -13.83
CA LEU A 58 2.35 16.58 -13.80
C LEU A 58 3.55 17.17 -13.06
N LEU A 59 4.02 18.33 -13.52
CA LEU A 59 4.89 19.21 -12.78
C LEU A 59 4.05 20.31 -12.14
N PHE A 60 4.32 20.60 -10.87
CA PHE A 60 3.78 21.78 -10.20
C PHE A 60 4.83 22.88 -10.15
N SER A 61 4.47 24.08 -10.61
CA SER A 61 5.38 25.22 -10.64
C SER A 61 4.81 26.44 -9.90
N ILE A 62 5.71 27.17 -9.22
CA ILE A 62 5.46 28.47 -8.59
C ILE A 62 6.49 29.45 -9.14
N ASP A 63 6.04 30.60 -9.62
CA ASP A 63 6.91 31.69 -10.14
C ASP A 63 7.92 31.23 -11.23
N GLY A 64 7.50 30.22 -12.03
CA GLY A 64 8.34 29.65 -13.09
C GLY A 64 9.34 28.58 -12.65
N TYR A 65 9.40 28.25 -11.37
CA TYR A 65 10.24 27.19 -10.82
C TYR A 65 9.41 25.93 -10.56
N VAL A 66 9.95 24.75 -10.89
CA VAL A 66 9.32 23.48 -10.56
C VAL A 66 9.50 23.20 -9.07
N GLU A 67 8.37 23.07 -8.38
CA GLU A 67 8.29 22.88 -6.93
C GLU A 67 7.60 21.56 -6.57
N GLY A 68 7.12 20.81 -7.55
CA GLY A 68 6.44 19.57 -7.30
C GLY A 68 6.35 18.63 -8.50
N TRP A 69 6.04 17.38 -8.16
CA TRP A 69 5.93 16.25 -9.05
C TRP A 69 4.75 15.40 -8.60
N ILE A 70 3.72 15.27 -9.45
CA ILE A 70 2.46 14.64 -9.13
C ILE A 70 2.14 13.61 -10.21
N SER A 71 1.87 12.38 -9.82
CA SER A 71 1.33 11.38 -10.75
C SER A 71 0.12 10.68 -10.15
N TYR A 72 -0.81 10.33 -11.01
CA TYR A 72 -2.00 9.56 -10.66
C TYR A 72 -2.38 8.64 -11.82
N TYR A 73 -3.14 7.60 -11.49
CA TYR A 73 -3.72 6.71 -12.49
C TYR A 73 -5.20 6.47 -12.20
N TRP A 74 -5.91 5.97 -13.20
CA TRP A 74 -7.32 5.65 -13.05
C TRP A 74 -7.69 4.34 -13.75
N ILE A 75 -8.72 3.68 -13.22
CA ILE A 75 -9.32 2.46 -13.76
C ILE A 75 -10.76 2.81 -14.15
N PRO A 76 -11.07 2.96 -15.46
CA PRO A 76 -12.39 3.41 -15.91
C PRO A 76 -13.53 2.47 -15.52
N GLU A 77 -13.29 1.18 -15.53
CA GLU A 77 -14.25 0.13 -15.23
C GLU A 77 -14.75 0.20 -13.79
N ASP A 78 -13.83 0.52 -12.87
CA ASP A 78 -14.09 0.61 -11.43
C ASP A 78 -14.40 2.02 -10.96
N LYS A 79 -14.38 3.02 -11.85
CA LYS A 79 -14.50 4.43 -11.45
C LYS A 79 -13.49 4.83 -10.37
N TYR A 80 -12.29 4.28 -10.44
CA TYR A 80 -11.23 4.42 -9.47
C TYR A 80 -10.16 5.39 -9.95
N LEU A 81 -9.69 6.29 -9.08
CA LEU A 81 -8.56 7.18 -9.31
C LEU A 81 -7.63 7.12 -8.10
N GLN A 82 -6.35 6.85 -8.32
CA GLN A 82 -5.36 6.81 -7.23
C GLN A 82 -4.20 7.75 -7.49
N LEU A 83 -3.84 8.50 -6.46
CA LEU A 83 -2.60 9.26 -6.39
C LEU A 83 -1.43 8.29 -6.24
N ASN A 84 -0.44 8.39 -7.14
CA ASN A 84 0.73 7.50 -7.15
C ASN A 84 2.03 8.21 -6.77
N SER A 85 2.12 9.52 -6.98
CA SER A 85 3.13 10.37 -6.39
C SER A 85 2.57 11.78 -6.18
N PHE A 86 2.95 12.36 -5.04
CA PHE A 86 2.66 13.76 -4.71
C PHE A 86 3.85 14.29 -3.92
N ASN A 87 4.88 14.70 -4.64
CA ASN A 87 6.16 15.10 -4.08
C ASN A 87 6.28 16.60 -4.21
N ILE A 88 6.03 17.34 -3.14
CA ILE A 88 5.92 18.81 -3.15
C ILE A 88 6.96 19.41 -2.21
N ASN A 89 7.78 20.31 -2.74
CA ASN A 89 8.78 21.07 -1.98
C ASN A 89 8.10 22.17 -1.15
N ARG A 90 7.27 22.99 -1.81
CA ARG A 90 6.49 24.06 -1.17
C ARG A 90 5.17 24.30 -1.90
N GLY A 91 4.20 24.88 -1.23
CA GLY A 91 2.88 25.20 -1.80
C GLY A 91 1.95 23.99 -1.90
N THR A 92 2.00 23.09 -0.92
CA THR A 92 1.19 21.87 -0.84
C THR A 92 -0.30 22.15 -1.01
N GLU A 93 -0.85 23.12 -0.29
CA GLU A 93 -2.25 23.52 -0.38
C GLU A 93 -2.63 23.97 -1.81
N GLN A 94 -1.80 24.85 -2.43
CA GLN A 94 -2.04 25.28 -3.81
C GLN A 94 -1.97 24.12 -4.79
N ALA A 95 -0.99 23.22 -4.63
CA ALA A 95 -0.85 22.04 -5.51
C ALA A 95 -2.05 21.11 -5.41
N LEU A 96 -2.56 20.86 -4.20
CA LEU A 96 -3.76 20.05 -3.97
C LEU A 96 -5.02 20.72 -4.53
N THR A 97 -5.19 22.03 -4.33
CA THR A 97 -6.32 22.78 -4.86
C THR A 97 -6.37 22.68 -6.39
N GLU A 98 -5.25 22.96 -7.06
CA GLU A 98 -5.17 22.88 -8.53
C GLU A 98 -5.37 21.44 -9.03
N LEU A 99 -4.86 20.43 -8.30
CA LEU A 99 -5.07 19.03 -8.63
C LEU A 99 -6.54 18.64 -8.50
N LEU A 100 -7.22 19.01 -7.40
CA LEU A 100 -8.62 18.72 -7.18
C LEU A 100 -9.52 19.35 -8.24
N GLU A 101 -9.33 20.61 -8.55
CA GLU A 101 -10.09 21.30 -9.62
C GLU A 101 -9.95 20.55 -10.96
N MET A 102 -8.74 20.09 -11.27
CA MET A 102 -8.47 19.38 -12.51
C MET A 102 -9.12 17.99 -12.55
N ILE A 103 -8.99 17.20 -11.48
CA ILE A 103 -9.55 15.83 -11.45
C ILE A 103 -11.08 15.84 -11.34
N GLU A 104 -11.68 16.76 -10.58
CA GLU A 104 -13.13 16.94 -10.50
C GLU A 104 -13.75 17.26 -11.88
N ALA A 105 -13.10 18.11 -12.65
CA ALA A 105 -13.56 18.45 -14.00
C ALA A 105 -13.47 17.27 -14.98
N LYS A 106 -12.53 16.33 -14.75
CA LYS A 106 -12.23 15.25 -15.70
C LYS A 106 -12.88 13.91 -15.31
N PHE A 107 -13.07 13.64 -14.02
CA PHE A 107 -13.39 12.29 -13.47
C PHE A 107 -14.73 12.26 -12.71
N THR A 108 -15.77 12.88 -13.25
CA THR A 108 -17.12 12.85 -12.64
C THR A 108 -17.59 11.42 -12.37
N GLY A 109 -17.97 11.14 -11.12
CA GLY A 109 -18.45 9.86 -10.66
C GLY A 109 -17.38 8.81 -10.36
N TYR A 110 -16.12 9.23 -10.30
CA TYR A 110 -15.01 8.41 -9.78
C TYR A 110 -14.88 8.59 -8.27
N THR A 111 -14.19 7.65 -7.63
CA THR A 111 -13.68 7.80 -6.26
C THR A 111 -12.18 8.04 -6.33
N ALA A 112 -11.71 9.12 -5.70
CA ALA A 112 -10.29 9.42 -5.56
C ALA A 112 -9.74 8.82 -4.27
N TYR A 113 -8.55 8.20 -4.36
CA TYR A 113 -7.82 7.54 -3.28
C TYR A 113 -6.47 8.21 -3.10
N PHE A 114 -6.25 8.84 -1.96
CA PHE A 114 -5.03 9.59 -1.63
C PHE A 114 -4.41 9.03 -0.36
N GLY A 115 -3.32 8.26 -0.50
CA GLY A 115 -2.58 7.68 0.62
C GLY A 115 -1.38 8.53 1.01
N TYR A 116 -1.13 8.68 2.30
CA TYR A 116 0.02 9.41 2.83
C TYR A 116 0.65 8.68 4.02
N LEU A 117 1.93 8.95 4.26
CA LEU A 117 2.49 8.72 5.59
C LEU A 117 2.07 9.86 6.53
N GLY A 118 1.78 9.53 7.79
CA GLY A 118 1.25 10.46 8.79
C GLY A 118 2.10 11.71 9.08
N ASN A 119 3.32 11.75 8.53
CA ASN A 119 4.24 12.88 8.62
C ASN A 119 3.91 14.03 7.64
N ASN A 120 3.09 13.79 6.60
CA ASN A 120 2.71 14.85 5.65
C ASN A 120 1.47 15.61 6.16
N TYR A 121 1.66 16.33 7.25
CA TYR A 121 0.57 17.08 7.93
C TYR A 121 -0.12 18.10 7.03
N ASP A 122 0.64 18.77 6.14
CA ASP A 122 0.07 19.79 5.25
C ASP A 122 -0.96 19.15 4.29
N ALA A 123 -0.63 17.99 3.71
CA ALA A 123 -1.55 17.29 2.81
C ALA A 123 -2.73 16.67 3.58
N ILE A 124 -2.47 16.03 4.72
CA ILE A 124 -3.49 15.37 5.53
C ILE A 124 -4.53 16.38 6.05
N ASN A 125 -4.09 17.52 6.58
CA ASN A 125 -4.98 18.58 7.06
C ASN A 125 -5.83 19.14 5.92
N PHE A 126 -5.21 19.42 4.77
CA PHE A 126 -5.93 19.88 3.59
C PHE A 126 -7.05 18.90 3.19
N LEU A 127 -6.75 17.60 3.09
CA LEU A 127 -7.73 16.60 2.70
C LEU A 127 -8.90 16.52 3.69
N ALA A 128 -8.61 16.55 5.00
CA ALA A 128 -9.63 16.55 6.05
C ALA A 128 -10.57 17.77 5.95
N GLU A 129 -10.04 18.95 5.59
CA GLU A 129 -10.81 20.18 5.42
C GLU A 129 -11.59 20.24 4.10
N HIS A 130 -11.21 19.44 3.10
CA HIS A 130 -11.80 19.46 1.74
C HIS A 130 -12.70 18.26 1.44
N GLY A 131 -13.31 17.67 2.47
CA GLY A 131 -14.37 16.66 2.32
C GLY A 131 -13.88 15.25 1.99
N PHE A 132 -12.60 14.98 2.18
CA PHE A 132 -12.10 13.61 2.13
C PHE A 132 -12.39 12.89 3.45
N ARG A 133 -12.73 11.60 3.36
CA ARG A 133 -12.92 10.72 4.51
C ARG A 133 -11.72 9.79 4.65
N CYS A 134 -11.11 9.75 5.83
CA CYS A 134 -10.09 8.76 6.16
C CYS A 134 -10.76 7.39 6.33
N ILE A 135 -10.24 6.37 5.63
CA ILE A 135 -10.78 5.00 5.66
C ILE A 135 -9.77 3.98 6.16
N GLU A 136 -8.46 4.29 6.10
CA GLU A 136 -7.40 3.45 6.65
C GLU A 136 -6.48 4.30 7.52
N HIS A 137 -6.02 3.71 8.62
CA HIS A 137 -5.13 4.35 9.57
C HIS A 137 -4.26 3.27 10.23
N ASP A 138 -3.22 2.84 9.51
CA ASP A 138 -2.42 1.67 9.84
C ASP A 138 -0.95 2.03 10.02
N TRP A 139 -0.17 1.08 10.52
CA TRP A 139 1.28 1.18 10.62
C TRP A 139 1.93 0.43 9.46
N ASN A 140 2.63 1.17 8.59
CA ASN A 140 3.39 0.55 7.50
C ASN A 140 4.71 -0.02 8.04
N HIS A 141 4.97 -1.29 7.75
CA HIS A 141 6.16 -2.01 8.12
C HIS A 141 6.82 -2.64 6.90
N SER A 142 8.14 -2.72 6.93
CA SER A 142 8.96 -3.42 5.94
C SER A 142 9.79 -4.51 6.60
N PHE A 143 9.93 -5.65 5.93
CA PHE A 143 10.78 -6.76 6.35
C PHE A 143 11.74 -7.14 5.23
N PHE A 144 13.02 -7.42 5.58
CA PHE A 144 14.07 -7.79 4.63
C PHE A 144 14.55 -9.21 4.91
N PHE A 145 14.49 -10.07 3.89
CA PHE A 145 14.77 -11.49 4.02
C PHE A 145 16.27 -11.85 3.97
N GLU A 146 17.18 -10.89 3.76
CA GLU A 146 18.61 -11.17 3.56
C GLU A 146 19.20 -12.01 4.71
N SER A 147 18.95 -11.62 5.95
CA SER A 147 19.42 -12.29 7.16
C SER A 147 18.38 -13.14 7.88
N TYR A 148 17.21 -13.34 7.29
CA TYR A 148 16.16 -14.12 7.93
C TYR A 148 16.47 -15.61 7.91
N GLU A 149 16.41 -16.24 9.08
CA GLU A 149 16.47 -17.68 9.25
C GLU A 149 15.06 -18.20 9.49
N MET A 150 14.66 -19.25 8.73
CA MET A 150 13.33 -19.84 8.86
C MET A 150 13.13 -20.40 10.26
N GLN A 151 11.98 -20.07 10.84
CA GLN A 151 11.55 -20.58 12.14
C GLN A 151 10.59 -21.75 11.94
N GLU A 152 10.57 -22.67 12.90
CA GLU A 152 9.52 -23.67 13.01
C GLU A 152 8.23 -22.99 13.46
N TYR A 153 7.09 -23.46 12.97
CA TYR A 153 5.78 -23.02 13.37
C TYR A 153 4.89 -24.21 13.73
N SER A 154 3.81 -23.93 14.43
CA SER A 154 2.88 -24.95 14.96
C SER A 154 2.28 -25.82 13.85
N PRO A 155 2.10 -27.12 14.06
CA PRO A 155 1.33 -27.97 13.16
C PRO A 155 -0.17 -27.58 13.07
N CYS A 156 -0.63 -26.68 13.94
CA CYS A 156 -1.98 -26.09 13.87
C CYS A 156 -2.10 -25.08 12.70
N VAL A 157 -0.98 -24.60 12.14
CA VAL A 157 -0.99 -23.73 10.97
C VAL A 157 -1.05 -24.58 9.69
N GLU A 158 -2.05 -24.32 8.88
CA GLU A 158 -2.29 -25.02 7.62
C GLU A 158 -2.29 -24.04 6.45
N LYS A 159 -1.60 -24.40 5.36
CA LYS A 159 -1.65 -23.64 4.12
C LYS A 159 -2.98 -23.89 3.41
N VAL A 160 -3.64 -22.83 3.02
CA VAL A 160 -4.90 -22.88 2.27
C VAL A 160 -4.64 -23.01 0.79
N SER A 161 -5.48 -23.79 0.13
CA SER A 161 -5.53 -24.00 -1.30
C SER A 161 -7.00 -24.00 -1.77
N ARG A 162 -7.24 -24.16 -3.05
CA ARG A 162 -8.61 -24.27 -3.59
C ARG A 162 -9.46 -25.38 -2.93
N HIS A 163 -8.82 -26.46 -2.44
CA HIS A 163 -9.53 -27.60 -1.86
C HIS A 163 -10.03 -27.38 -0.43
N ASN A 164 -9.38 -26.53 0.33
CA ASN A 164 -9.70 -26.24 1.73
C ASN A 164 -9.99 -24.74 1.96
N PHE A 165 -10.37 -24.01 0.92
CA PHE A 165 -10.61 -22.57 0.96
C PHE A 165 -11.74 -22.17 1.90
N ASP A 166 -12.65 -23.08 2.18
CA ASP A 166 -13.74 -22.85 3.16
C ASP A 166 -13.21 -22.54 4.56
N LYS A 167 -12.01 -23.00 4.91
CA LYS A 167 -11.35 -22.64 6.17
C LYS A 167 -11.00 -21.15 6.24
N PHE A 168 -10.53 -20.58 5.13
CA PHE A 168 -10.29 -19.14 5.02
C PHE A 168 -11.61 -18.36 5.10
N ARG A 169 -12.64 -18.78 4.36
CA ARG A 169 -13.96 -18.16 4.41
C ARG A 169 -14.61 -18.19 5.80
N ALA A 170 -14.30 -19.18 6.62
CA ALA A 170 -14.84 -19.28 7.97
C ALA A 170 -14.27 -18.21 8.92
N VAL A 171 -13.13 -17.62 8.59
CA VAL A 171 -12.44 -16.63 9.41
C VAL A 171 -12.49 -15.24 8.77
N TYR A 172 -12.32 -15.17 7.45
CA TYR A 172 -12.21 -13.89 6.75
C TYR A 172 -13.58 -13.26 6.48
N HIS A 173 -13.83 -12.16 7.15
CA HIS A 173 -15.08 -11.38 7.06
C HIS A 173 -14.79 -9.99 6.48
N ALA A 174 -14.54 -9.93 5.16
CA ALA A 174 -14.30 -8.68 4.47
C ALA A 174 -15.50 -7.73 4.60
N ASP A 175 -15.21 -6.45 4.84
CA ASP A 175 -16.18 -5.38 4.66
C ASP A 175 -16.73 -5.43 3.23
N PRO A 176 -18.03 -5.20 3.00
CA PRO A 176 -18.62 -5.16 1.65
C PRO A 176 -17.93 -4.19 0.68
N GLU A 177 -17.28 -3.15 1.18
CA GLU A 177 -16.52 -2.18 0.38
C GLU A 177 -15.09 -2.67 0.04
N THR A 178 -14.61 -3.76 0.66
CA THR A 178 -13.27 -4.28 0.42
C THR A 178 -13.15 -4.88 -0.97
N TYR A 179 -12.19 -4.39 -1.76
CA TYR A 179 -11.97 -4.89 -3.12
C TYR A 179 -11.62 -6.40 -3.13
N TRP A 180 -10.68 -6.82 -2.29
CA TRP A 180 -10.26 -8.21 -2.16
C TRP A 180 -11.13 -8.98 -1.15
N ASN A 181 -12.40 -9.21 -1.51
CA ASN A 181 -13.27 -10.10 -0.75
C ASN A 181 -12.95 -11.58 -1.01
N ALA A 182 -13.52 -12.48 -0.21
CA ALA A 182 -13.23 -13.92 -0.29
C ALA A 182 -13.52 -14.54 -1.67
N ASP A 183 -14.49 -14.03 -2.42
CA ASP A 183 -14.82 -14.57 -3.74
C ASP A 183 -13.75 -14.21 -4.77
N ARG A 184 -13.31 -12.95 -4.80
CA ARG A 184 -12.22 -12.51 -5.68
C ARG A 184 -10.89 -13.20 -5.36
N ILE A 185 -10.59 -13.39 -4.08
CA ILE A 185 -9.40 -14.15 -3.65
C ILE A 185 -9.54 -15.62 -4.12
N PHE A 186 -10.72 -16.22 -4.04
CA PHE A 186 -10.93 -17.58 -4.52
C PHE A 186 -10.74 -17.72 -6.02
N GLU A 187 -11.18 -16.75 -6.81
CA GLU A 187 -10.99 -16.74 -8.26
C GLU A 187 -9.51 -16.80 -8.65
N THR A 188 -8.66 -16.13 -7.89
CA THR A 188 -7.21 -16.01 -8.11
C THR A 188 -6.38 -16.67 -7.00
N VAL A 189 -6.90 -17.73 -6.36
CA VAL A 189 -6.30 -18.33 -5.15
C VAL A 189 -4.86 -18.82 -5.36
N ASP A 190 -4.49 -19.14 -6.59
CA ASP A 190 -3.14 -19.58 -6.94
C ASP A 190 -2.10 -18.44 -6.88
N ASP A 191 -2.56 -17.17 -6.90
CA ASP A 191 -1.73 -15.97 -6.75
C ASP A 191 -1.55 -15.56 -5.28
N TRP A 192 -2.23 -16.27 -4.37
CA TRP A 192 -2.24 -15.97 -2.95
C TRP A 192 -1.51 -17.04 -2.13
N THR A 193 -0.84 -16.59 -1.10
CA THR A 193 -0.37 -17.44 0.00
C THR A 193 -1.22 -17.17 1.22
N ILE A 194 -1.98 -18.15 1.65
CA ILE A 194 -2.94 -18.05 2.75
C ILE A 194 -2.61 -19.11 3.78
N PHE A 195 -2.54 -18.70 5.04
CA PHE A 195 -2.43 -19.61 6.18
C PHE A 195 -3.60 -19.44 7.14
N VAL A 196 -4.07 -20.55 7.67
CA VAL A 196 -5.11 -20.60 8.71
C VAL A 196 -4.55 -21.33 9.91
N TYR A 197 -4.77 -20.77 11.11
CA TYR A 197 -4.51 -21.44 12.37
C TYR A 197 -5.78 -22.16 12.80
N ASN A 198 -5.66 -23.48 13.08
CA ASN A 198 -6.77 -24.31 13.55
C ASN A 198 -6.60 -24.63 15.04
N GLN A 199 -7.67 -24.51 15.80
CA GLN A 199 -7.76 -25.03 17.18
C GLN A 199 -8.75 -26.18 17.19
N ALA A 200 -8.28 -27.39 17.47
CA ALA A 200 -9.12 -28.61 17.46
C ALA A 200 -9.95 -28.72 16.15
N ASP A 201 -9.29 -28.54 14.99
CA ASP A 201 -9.86 -28.57 13.64
C ASP A 201 -10.81 -27.40 13.28
N THR A 202 -10.98 -26.43 14.19
CA THR A 202 -11.78 -25.23 13.93
C THR A 202 -10.86 -24.08 13.51
N PRO A 203 -11.08 -23.44 12.34
CA PRO A 203 -10.34 -22.25 11.95
C PRO A 203 -10.56 -21.09 12.94
N MET A 204 -9.47 -20.52 13.45
CA MET A 204 -9.49 -19.45 14.46
C MET A 204 -8.93 -18.13 13.95
N ALA A 205 -7.93 -18.19 13.09
CA ALA A 205 -7.28 -17.01 12.56
C ALA A 205 -6.69 -17.29 11.18
N THR A 206 -6.47 -16.23 10.40
CA THR A 206 -5.83 -16.32 9.10
C THR A 206 -4.87 -15.17 8.89
N VAL A 207 -3.82 -15.41 8.08
CA VAL A 207 -2.99 -14.39 7.43
C VAL A 207 -2.96 -14.70 5.94
N PHE A 208 -3.14 -13.69 5.11
CA PHE A 208 -3.12 -13.84 3.66
C PHE A 208 -2.26 -12.75 3.01
N LEU A 209 -1.52 -13.17 2.00
CA LEU A 209 -0.52 -12.34 1.34
C LEU A 209 -0.40 -12.71 -0.14
N THR A 210 0.10 -11.78 -0.93
CA THR A 210 0.44 -12.00 -2.33
C THR A 210 1.75 -11.30 -2.67
N GLY A 211 2.33 -11.62 -3.83
CA GLY A 211 3.55 -10.97 -4.31
C GLY A 211 4.22 -11.73 -5.42
N ASP A 212 5.17 -11.07 -6.07
CA ASP A 212 5.96 -11.58 -7.17
C ASP A 212 7.38 -11.00 -7.16
N ASP A 213 8.27 -11.54 -7.98
CA ASP A 213 9.65 -11.03 -8.20
C ASP A 213 10.43 -10.71 -6.92
N GLY A 214 10.07 -11.38 -5.82
CA GLY A 214 10.71 -11.20 -4.51
C GLY A 214 10.12 -10.08 -3.65
N ASN A 215 9.05 -9.44 -4.09
CA ASN A 215 8.29 -8.44 -3.34
C ASN A 215 6.95 -9.03 -2.91
N TYR A 216 6.70 -9.08 -1.60
CA TYR A 216 5.49 -9.64 -1.02
C TYR A 216 4.79 -8.61 -0.13
N GLU A 217 3.47 -8.69 -0.07
CA GLU A 217 2.64 -7.86 0.81
C GLU A 217 1.67 -8.74 1.59
N ILE A 218 1.66 -8.59 2.92
CA ILE A 218 0.58 -9.14 3.74
C ILE A 218 -0.61 -8.20 3.60
N TYR A 219 -1.71 -8.73 3.09
CA TYR A 219 -2.96 -7.98 2.88
C TYR A 219 -3.82 -7.92 4.12
N GLY A 220 -3.65 -8.86 5.04
CA GLY A 220 -4.37 -8.82 6.29
C GLY A 220 -4.18 -10.05 7.15
N SER A 221 -4.61 -9.89 8.39
CA SER A 221 -4.82 -10.93 9.38
C SER A 221 -6.24 -10.80 9.94
N GLU A 222 -6.88 -11.92 10.19
CA GLU A 222 -8.24 -11.95 10.75
C GLU A 222 -8.34 -13.01 11.85
N PHE A 223 -9.20 -12.76 12.83
CA PHE A 223 -9.50 -13.64 13.92
C PHE A 223 -11.01 -13.90 13.98
N ALA A 224 -11.42 -15.16 14.04
CA ALA A 224 -12.82 -15.55 13.98
C ALA A 224 -13.70 -14.96 15.10
N ASP A 225 -13.09 -14.68 16.25
CA ASP A 225 -13.77 -14.06 17.40
C ASP A 225 -13.60 -12.53 17.45
N GLY A 226 -12.90 -11.93 16.45
CA GLY A 226 -12.60 -10.52 16.40
C GLY A 226 -11.60 -10.03 17.44
N VAL A 227 -10.91 -10.94 18.15
CA VAL A 227 -9.93 -10.59 19.18
C VAL A 227 -8.52 -10.96 18.73
N PHE A 228 -7.59 -10.02 18.89
CA PHE A 228 -6.19 -10.28 18.58
C PHE A 228 -5.56 -11.29 19.55
N HIS A 229 -5.00 -12.35 19.01
CA HIS A 229 -4.30 -13.41 19.74
C HIS A 229 -2.82 -13.45 19.36
N GLU A 230 -1.99 -12.77 20.12
CA GLU A 230 -0.55 -12.58 19.84
C GLU A 230 0.18 -13.88 19.48
N GLY A 231 0.01 -14.95 20.28
CA GLY A 231 0.68 -16.23 20.03
C GLY A 231 0.25 -16.89 18.72
N VAL A 232 -1.03 -16.79 18.36
CA VAL A 232 -1.57 -17.32 17.11
C VAL A 232 -1.04 -16.51 15.93
N PHE A 233 -1.00 -15.20 16.05
CA PHE A 233 -0.47 -14.30 15.02
C PHE A 233 1.02 -14.56 14.74
N ARG A 234 1.83 -14.80 15.77
CA ARG A 234 3.25 -15.18 15.63
C ARG A 234 3.43 -16.45 14.81
N GLU A 235 2.64 -17.47 15.07
CA GLU A 235 2.69 -18.74 14.34
C GLU A 235 2.33 -18.57 12.86
N LEU A 236 1.28 -17.79 12.58
CA LEU A 236 0.87 -17.46 11.22
C LEU A 236 1.93 -16.65 10.48
N LEU A 237 2.55 -15.66 11.15
CA LEU A 237 3.65 -14.89 10.57
C LEU A 237 4.90 -15.73 10.32
N ALA A 238 5.26 -16.63 11.25
CA ALA A 238 6.40 -17.53 11.06
C ALA A 238 6.21 -18.41 9.82
N ALA A 239 4.99 -18.95 9.63
CA ALA A 239 4.64 -19.73 8.43
C ALA A 239 4.71 -18.86 7.16
N SER A 240 4.18 -17.65 7.21
CA SER A 240 4.16 -16.71 6.08
C SER A 240 5.58 -16.30 5.67
N LEU A 241 6.42 -15.93 6.63
CA LEU A 241 7.82 -15.57 6.38
C LEU A 241 8.62 -16.76 5.85
N GLY A 242 8.41 -17.96 6.42
CA GLY A 242 9.05 -19.19 5.96
C GLY A 242 8.72 -19.51 4.52
N GLU A 243 7.44 -19.41 4.13
CA GLU A 243 7.01 -19.66 2.76
C GLU A 243 7.54 -18.60 1.80
N CYS A 244 7.47 -17.31 2.14
CA CYS A 244 8.03 -16.25 1.30
C CYS A 244 9.54 -16.41 1.10
N LYS A 245 10.31 -16.78 2.14
CA LYS A 245 11.73 -17.09 2.00
C LYS A 245 11.96 -18.24 1.01
N ARG A 246 11.14 -19.30 1.09
CA ARG A 246 11.21 -20.45 0.17
C ARG A 246 10.90 -20.05 -1.28
N LEU A 247 10.02 -19.08 -1.48
CA LEU A 247 9.65 -18.52 -2.78
C LEU A 247 10.66 -17.48 -3.30
N GLY A 248 11.70 -17.16 -2.53
CA GLY A 248 12.76 -16.24 -2.94
C GLY A 248 12.47 -14.77 -2.64
N ALA A 249 11.62 -14.51 -1.65
CA ALA A 249 11.34 -13.14 -1.20
C ALA A 249 12.61 -12.39 -0.81
N LYS A 250 12.69 -11.13 -1.22
CA LYS A 250 13.74 -10.18 -0.84
C LYS A 250 13.24 -9.27 0.28
N TYR A 251 11.99 -8.84 0.18
CA TYR A 251 11.33 -7.99 1.16
C TYR A 251 9.81 -8.25 1.20
N MET A 252 9.21 -7.83 2.29
CA MET A 252 7.78 -7.90 2.52
C MET A 252 7.30 -6.59 3.14
N THR A 253 6.11 -6.15 2.75
CA THR A 253 5.41 -5.02 3.35
C THR A 253 4.17 -5.49 4.09
N TYR A 254 3.80 -4.77 5.15
CA TYR A 254 2.57 -5.00 5.87
C TYR A 254 2.03 -3.70 6.47
N PHE A 255 0.74 -3.47 6.27
CA PHE A 255 -0.05 -2.45 6.95
C PHE A 255 -0.77 -3.11 8.11
N CYS A 256 -0.38 -2.77 9.32
CA CYS A 256 -0.84 -3.45 10.51
C CYS A 256 -1.57 -2.52 11.48
N SER A 257 -2.38 -3.12 12.34
CA SER A 257 -2.99 -2.46 13.49
C SER A 257 -1.96 -2.12 14.58
N GLU A 258 -2.36 -1.33 15.57
CA GLU A 258 -1.52 -1.00 16.74
C GLU A 258 -1.17 -2.25 17.55
N ASP A 259 -2.09 -3.22 17.69
CA ASP A 259 -1.89 -4.44 18.46
C ASP A 259 -0.85 -5.36 17.83
N GLU A 260 -0.79 -5.41 16.50
CA GLU A 260 0.14 -6.26 15.74
C GLU A 260 1.56 -5.71 15.71
N LYS A 261 1.72 -4.40 15.83
CA LYS A 261 2.99 -3.68 15.70
C LYS A 261 4.10 -4.21 16.61
N VAL A 262 3.77 -4.59 17.84
CA VAL A 262 4.73 -5.13 18.81
C VAL A 262 5.31 -6.45 18.30
N VAL A 263 4.45 -7.35 17.84
CA VAL A 263 4.85 -8.66 17.30
C VAL A 263 5.74 -8.51 16.08
N LEU A 264 5.35 -7.61 15.16
CA LEU A 264 6.13 -7.32 13.96
C LEU A 264 7.54 -6.82 14.30
N SER A 265 7.65 -5.89 15.26
CA SER A 265 8.93 -5.34 15.68
C SER A 265 9.85 -6.44 16.26
N GLU A 266 9.31 -7.36 17.06
CA GLU A 266 10.07 -8.47 17.63
C GLU A 266 10.50 -9.52 16.59
N LEU A 267 9.75 -9.67 15.51
CA LEU A 267 10.10 -10.50 14.35
C LEU A 267 11.06 -9.82 13.38
N GLY A 268 11.44 -8.56 13.63
CA GLY A 268 12.43 -7.84 12.85
C GLY A 268 11.86 -6.97 11.72
N PHE A 269 10.55 -6.78 11.68
CA PHE A 269 9.96 -5.76 10.81
C PHE A 269 10.37 -4.36 11.25
N LYS A 270 10.64 -3.49 10.28
CA LYS A 270 10.97 -2.08 10.51
C LYS A 270 9.75 -1.22 10.26
N CYS A 271 9.34 -0.46 11.27
CA CYS A 271 8.28 0.53 11.09
C CYS A 271 8.75 1.65 10.17
N VAL A 272 8.03 1.88 9.09
CA VAL A 272 8.27 2.98 8.13
C VAL A 272 7.57 4.25 8.61
N GLY A 273 6.37 4.11 9.14
CA GLY A 273 5.54 5.20 9.66
C GLY A 273 4.06 4.85 9.66
N GLN A 274 3.25 5.77 10.14
CA GLN A 274 1.81 5.65 10.10
C GLN A 274 1.32 5.92 8.68
N TYR A 275 0.46 5.05 8.16
CA TYR A 275 -0.19 5.22 6.85
C TYR A 275 -1.63 5.67 7.06
N VAL A 276 -2.08 6.59 6.23
CA VAL A 276 -3.48 7.03 6.19
C VAL A 276 -3.98 7.05 4.75
N LEU A 277 -5.18 6.52 4.52
CA LEU A 277 -5.84 6.56 3.21
C LEU A 277 -7.10 7.42 3.29
N TYR A 278 -7.15 8.40 2.44
CA TYR A 278 -8.28 9.31 2.28
C TYR A 278 -9.02 9.06 0.98
N ILE A 279 -10.34 9.04 1.02
CA ILE A 279 -11.18 8.91 -0.16
C ILE A 279 -12.17 10.05 -0.30
N ARG A 280 -12.52 10.37 -1.56
CA ARG A 280 -13.58 11.33 -1.90
C ARG A 280 -14.22 10.97 -3.24
N ALA A 281 -15.55 11.06 -3.32
CA ALA A 281 -16.28 11.00 -4.59
C ALA A 281 -16.08 12.31 -5.37
N LEU A 282 -15.78 12.20 -6.67
CA LEU A 282 -15.53 13.30 -7.60
C LEU A 282 -16.79 13.62 -8.44
#